data_1e3e937275c233bd8aa1f26c686de1f1
#
_entry.id   1e3e937275c233bd8aa1f26c686de1f1
#
_cell.length_a   1.000
_cell.length_b   1.000
_cell.length_c   1.000
_cell.angle_alpha   90.00
_cell.angle_beta   90.00
_cell.angle_gamma   90.00
#
_symmetry.space_group_name_H-M   'P 1'
#
loop_
_entity.id
_entity.type
_entity.pdbx_description
1 polymer ?
#
loop_
_entity_poly.entity_id
_entity_poly.type
_entity_poly.pdbx_seq_one_letter_code
_entity_poly.pdbx_strand_id
1 'polypeptide(L)'
;MLAGLLHPTAGRAQVLGHVPARRERAFLRRITLVMGQRNQLLWDIPVIDSFERNRVVYRVPAADYRRTLDELTGLLDLAPLLERPVRNLSLGERMKCEIAVALLHRPRVLFLDEPTIGLDVTMQRRIRAFLAEYNRVHDTTVLLTSHYMADVEALCSRIVMIDHGRILFDGALQELVRRFSPHKTIVVELDRDAADLSSYGEVVASEGSRHTLLVPKADTPQVTARLLGDLPVSDLTVEDPPIEDVIEQAFAGALAGVDAEPRDRP
;
A
#
# COMPACT_ATOMS: atom_id res chain seq x y z
N MET A 1 -0.81 17.44 6.69
CA MET A 1 0.20 18.52 6.54
C MET A 1 0.73 18.62 5.12
N LEU A 2 1.27 17.56 4.52
CA LEU A 2 1.90 17.59 3.19
C LEU A 2 0.96 18.01 2.04
N ALA A 3 -0.32 17.69 2.12
CA ALA A 3 -1.34 18.14 1.16
C ALA A 3 -1.88 19.57 1.45
N GLY A 4 -1.38 20.25 2.47
CA GLY A 4 -1.79 21.62 2.82
C GLY A 4 -3.15 21.75 3.52
N LEU A 5 -3.66 20.65 4.13
CA LEU A 5 -4.93 20.66 4.88
C LEU A 5 -4.72 21.06 6.36
N LEU A 6 -3.57 20.76 6.90
CA LEU A 6 -3.22 21.05 8.30
C LEU A 6 -1.94 21.88 8.35
N HIS A 7 -1.88 22.79 9.31
CA HIS A 7 -0.66 23.55 9.63
C HIS A 7 0.17 22.78 10.66
N PRO A 8 1.51 22.69 10.49
CA PRO A 8 2.39 22.21 11.55
C PRO A 8 2.43 23.22 12.71
N THR A 9 2.41 22.74 13.94
CA THR A 9 2.57 23.60 15.14
C THR A 9 4.01 24.06 15.32
N ALA A 10 4.97 23.26 14.83
CA ALA A 10 6.39 23.57 14.81
C ALA A 10 7.07 22.89 13.63
N GLY A 11 8.30 23.26 13.35
CA GLY A 11 9.07 22.69 12.24
C GLY A 11 8.69 23.22 10.87
N ARG A 12 9.17 22.55 9.81
CA ARG A 12 8.96 22.96 8.42
C ARG A 12 8.53 21.78 7.55
N ALA A 13 7.53 22.00 6.72
CA ALA A 13 7.13 21.08 5.65
C ALA A 13 7.34 21.75 4.28
N GLN A 14 7.89 21.00 3.33
CA GLN A 14 8.09 21.46 1.96
C GLN A 14 7.76 20.34 0.97
N VAL A 15 6.98 20.63 -0.07
CA VAL A 15 6.61 19.69 -1.14
C VAL A 15 6.77 20.43 -2.47
N LEU A 16 7.51 19.84 -3.40
CA LEU A 16 7.83 20.46 -4.72
C LEU A 16 8.40 21.90 -4.61
N GLY A 17 9.14 22.20 -3.54
CA GLY A 17 9.67 23.55 -3.30
C GLY A 17 8.68 24.54 -2.68
N HIS A 18 7.42 24.14 -2.46
CA HIS A 18 6.39 24.98 -1.84
C HIS A 18 6.17 24.62 -0.37
N VAL A 19 5.71 25.59 0.44
CA VAL A 19 5.21 25.35 1.80
C VAL A 19 3.72 25.00 1.69
N PRO A 20 3.30 23.72 1.94
CA PRO A 20 1.94 23.27 1.66
C PRO A 20 0.85 24.10 2.36
N ALA A 21 1.11 24.52 3.60
CA ALA A 21 0.19 25.31 4.40
C ALA A 21 -0.18 26.68 3.78
N ARG A 22 0.64 27.22 2.88
CA ARG A 22 0.34 28.46 2.14
C ARG A 22 -0.70 28.26 1.05
N ARG A 23 -0.96 27.01 0.63
CA ARG A 23 -1.97 26.62 -0.37
C ARG A 23 -1.87 27.43 -1.66
N GLU A 24 -0.65 27.71 -2.10
CA GLU A 24 -0.40 28.45 -3.35
C GLU A 24 -1.05 27.72 -4.55
N ARG A 25 -1.69 28.47 -5.45
CA ARG A 25 -2.36 27.89 -6.63
C ARG A 25 -1.42 27.07 -7.50
N ALA A 26 -0.15 27.48 -7.61
CA ALA A 26 0.87 26.75 -8.37
C ALA A 26 1.15 25.38 -7.73
N PHE A 27 1.19 25.30 -6.41
CA PHE A 27 1.33 24.05 -5.66
C PHE A 27 0.09 23.14 -5.81
N LEU A 28 -1.11 23.68 -5.53
CA LEU A 28 -2.36 22.91 -5.56
C LEU A 28 -2.65 22.29 -6.93
N ARG A 29 -2.18 22.89 -8.03
CA ARG A 29 -2.34 22.32 -9.37
C ARG A 29 -1.37 21.17 -9.67
N ARG A 30 -0.39 20.96 -8.85
CA ARG A 30 0.66 19.94 -9.06
C ARG A 30 0.52 18.74 -8.14
N ILE A 31 -0.46 18.79 -7.24
CA ILE A 31 -0.76 17.71 -6.31
C ILE A 31 -2.21 17.28 -6.41
N THR A 32 -2.50 16.10 -5.96
CA THR A 32 -3.86 15.64 -5.67
C THR A 32 -3.88 14.74 -4.45
N LEU A 33 -5.05 14.66 -3.79
CA LEU A 33 -5.29 13.80 -2.65
C LEU A 33 -6.57 13.01 -2.91
N VAL A 34 -6.45 11.70 -2.92
CA VAL A 34 -7.58 10.76 -2.98
C VAL A 34 -7.72 10.13 -1.60
N MET A 35 -8.91 10.16 -1.05
CA MET A 35 -9.27 9.52 0.22
C MET A 35 -10.32 8.46 -0.05
N GLY A 36 -10.08 7.21 0.34
CA GLY A 36 -10.96 6.08 0.03
C GLY A 36 -12.41 6.25 0.52
N GLN A 37 -12.61 7.06 1.56
CA GLN A 37 -13.93 7.30 2.14
C GLN A 37 -14.55 8.67 1.78
N ARG A 38 -13.89 9.49 0.96
CA ARG A 38 -14.40 10.83 0.57
C ARG A 38 -14.46 10.97 -0.93
N ASN A 39 -15.60 11.50 -1.40
CA ASN A 39 -15.86 11.68 -2.82
C ASN A 39 -15.40 13.05 -3.30
N GLN A 40 -14.73 13.09 -4.45
CA GLN A 40 -14.42 14.30 -5.21
C GLN A 40 -15.48 14.51 -6.32
N LEU A 41 -16.12 13.42 -6.75
CA LEU A 41 -17.16 13.42 -7.76
C LEU A 41 -18.47 13.96 -7.17
N LEU A 42 -19.25 14.65 -8.00
CA LEU A 42 -20.57 15.16 -7.63
C LEU A 42 -21.62 14.06 -7.73
N TRP A 43 -22.31 13.82 -6.64
CA TRP A 43 -23.17 12.64 -6.42
C TRP A 43 -24.31 12.47 -7.43
N ASP A 44 -24.96 13.57 -7.81
CA ASP A 44 -26.21 13.54 -8.58
C ASP A 44 -26.04 13.74 -10.09
N ILE A 45 -24.82 14.03 -10.56
CA ILE A 45 -24.54 14.27 -11.99
C ILE A 45 -23.73 13.12 -12.60
N PRO A 46 -23.71 12.99 -13.94
CA PRO A 46 -22.84 12.06 -14.65
C PRO A 46 -21.36 12.22 -14.28
N VAL A 47 -20.61 11.13 -14.32
CA VAL A 47 -19.17 11.12 -14.06
C VAL A 47 -18.45 12.12 -14.96
N ILE A 48 -18.79 12.15 -16.25
CA ILE A 48 -18.14 13.03 -17.23
C ILE A 48 -18.27 14.51 -16.87
N ASP A 49 -19.41 14.93 -16.30
CA ASP A 49 -19.63 16.32 -15.88
C ASP A 49 -18.75 16.69 -14.68
N SER A 50 -18.53 15.74 -13.76
CA SER A 50 -17.57 15.91 -12.66
C SER A 50 -16.13 16.02 -13.19
N PHE A 51 -15.79 15.26 -14.23
CA PHE A 51 -14.49 15.33 -14.89
C PHE A 51 -14.29 16.68 -15.60
N GLU A 52 -15.31 17.16 -16.31
CA GLU A 52 -15.28 18.48 -16.98
C GLU A 52 -15.15 19.62 -15.96
N ARG A 53 -15.87 19.56 -14.84
CA ARG A 53 -15.68 20.51 -13.74
C ARG A 53 -14.21 20.51 -13.26
N ASN A 54 -13.61 19.33 -13.09
CA ASN A 54 -12.24 19.19 -12.66
C ASN A 54 -11.27 19.82 -13.68
N ARG A 55 -11.48 19.58 -14.99
CA ARG A 55 -10.76 20.23 -16.07
C ARG A 55 -10.72 21.75 -15.92
N VAL A 56 -11.88 22.36 -15.64
CA VAL A 56 -12.00 23.82 -15.48
C VAL A 56 -11.27 24.31 -14.23
N VAL A 57 -11.46 23.62 -13.10
CA VAL A 57 -10.83 23.98 -11.81
C VAL A 57 -9.31 23.96 -11.91
N TYR A 58 -8.74 22.91 -12.51
CA TYR A 58 -7.29 22.75 -12.69
C TYR A 58 -6.76 23.48 -13.93
N ARG A 59 -7.65 24.08 -14.76
CA ARG A 59 -7.34 24.80 -16.01
C ARG A 59 -6.57 23.91 -16.99
N VAL A 60 -7.01 22.65 -17.15
CA VAL A 60 -6.43 21.72 -18.11
C VAL A 60 -6.86 22.13 -19.53
N PRO A 61 -5.92 22.32 -20.48
CA PRO A 61 -6.27 22.60 -21.87
C PRO A 61 -7.13 21.48 -22.47
N ALA A 62 -8.11 21.83 -23.31
CA ALA A 62 -9.07 20.87 -23.84
C ALA A 62 -8.42 19.69 -24.62
N ALA A 63 -7.32 19.94 -25.30
CA ALA A 63 -6.58 18.89 -26.03
C ALA A 63 -5.90 17.90 -25.06
N ASP A 64 -5.27 18.40 -23.98
CA ASP A 64 -4.62 17.59 -22.97
C ASP A 64 -5.64 16.79 -22.16
N TYR A 65 -6.78 17.42 -21.84
CA TYR A 65 -7.89 16.76 -21.16
C TYR A 65 -8.41 15.56 -21.96
N ARG A 66 -8.72 15.76 -23.25
CA ARG A 66 -9.20 14.68 -24.12
C ARG A 66 -8.24 13.52 -24.17
N ARG A 67 -6.95 13.81 -24.44
CA ARG A 67 -5.91 12.77 -24.49
C ARG A 67 -5.81 11.98 -23.17
N THR A 68 -5.82 12.69 -22.04
CA THR A 68 -5.73 12.03 -20.72
C THR A 68 -7.02 11.28 -20.37
N LEU A 69 -8.17 11.82 -20.73
CA LEU A 69 -9.46 11.14 -20.53
C LEU A 69 -9.54 9.84 -21.33
N ASP A 70 -9.14 9.86 -22.61
CA ASP A 70 -9.11 8.68 -23.47
C ASP A 70 -8.17 7.60 -22.92
N GLU A 71 -6.97 8.00 -22.49
CA GLU A 71 -5.99 7.11 -21.85
C GLU A 71 -6.58 6.45 -20.58
N LEU A 72 -7.10 7.26 -19.63
CA LEU A 72 -7.66 6.76 -18.37
C LEU A 72 -8.91 5.93 -18.59
N THR A 73 -9.73 6.27 -19.59
CA THR A 73 -10.92 5.51 -19.97
C THR A 73 -10.55 4.12 -20.44
N GLY A 74 -9.49 3.98 -21.23
CA GLY A 74 -9.00 2.69 -21.66
C GLY A 74 -8.37 1.87 -20.54
N LEU A 75 -7.54 2.49 -19.70
CA LEU A 75 -6.83 1.79 -18.62
C LEU A 75 -7.74 1.31 -17.48
N LEU A 76 -8.81 2.03 -17.18
CA LEU A 76 -9.73 1.76 -16.07
C LEU A 76 -11.09 1.21 -16.52
N ASP A 77 -11.33 0.99 -17.83
CA ASP A 77 -12.62 0.58 -18.39
C ASP A 77 -13.75 1.53 -17.95
N LEU A 78 -13.59 2.85 -18.18
CA LEU A 78 -14.55 3.85 -17.72
C LEU A 78 -15.69 4.12 -18.70
N ALA A 79 -15.58 3.73 -19.98
CA ALA A 79 -16.54 4.07 -21.01
C ALA A 79 -18.01 3.84 -20.60
N PRO A 80 -18.40 2.68 -19.99
CA PRO A 80 -19.78 2.43 -19.58
C PRO A 80 -20.23 3.24 -18.35
N LEU A 81 -19.30 3.96 -17.69
CA LEU A 81 -19.54 4.67 -16.44
C LEU A 81 -19.71 6.19 -16.64
N LEU A 82 -19.13 6.73 -17.73
CA LEU A 82 -18.99 8.18 -17.92
C LEU A 82 -20.34 8.92 -17.91
N GLU A 83 -21.37 8.35 -18.53
CA GLU A 83 -22.72 8.95 -18.61
C GLU A 83 -23.61 8.61 -17.41
N ARG A 84 -23.15 7.78 -16.49
CA ARG A 84 -23.93 7.37 -15.32
C ARG A 84 -23.78 8.38 -14.19
N PRO A 85 -24.87 8.76 -13.49
CA PRO A 85 -24.78 9.51 -12.24
C PRO A 85 -23.93 8.76 -11.21
N VAL A 86 -23.08 9.50 -10.48
CA VAL A 86 -22.12 8.90 -9.51
C VAL A 86 -22.83 8.04 -8.46
N ARG A 87 -24.03 8.44 -8.02
CA ARG A 87 -24.86 7.69 -7.06
C ARG A 87 -25.24 6.27 -7.52
N ASN A 88 -25.23 6.02 -8.82
CA ASN A 88 -25.61 4.73 -9.42
C ASN A 88 -24.41 3.80 -9.64
N LEU A 89 -23.22 4.20 -9.20
CA LEU A 89 -22.00 3.40 -9.29
C LEU A 89 -21.82 2.53 -8.04
N SER A 90 -21.33 1.31 -8.23
CA SER A 90 -20.78 0.51 -7.13
C SER A 90 -19.56 1.21 -6.51
N LEU A 91 -19.16 0.78 -5.32
CA LEU A 91 -17.98 1.34 -4.65
C LEU A 91 -16.72 1.22 -5.52
N GLY A 92 -16.50 0.08 -6.15
CA GLY A 92 -15.34 -0.15 -7.02
C GLY A 92 -15.40 0.68 -8.31
N GLU A 93 -16.57 0.77 -8.97
CA GLU A 93 -16.75 1.65 -10.15
C GLU A 93 -16.50 3.11 -9.78
N ARG A 94 -17.02 3.54 -8.63
CA ARG A 94 -16.80 4.89 -8.13
C ARG A 94 -15.30 5.15 -7.84
N MET A 95 -14.60 4.23 -7.20
CA MET A 95 -13.19 4.40 -6.92
C MET A 95 -12.35 4.52 -8.20
N LYS A 96 -12.64 3.77 -9.25
CA LYS A 96 -12.01 3.95 -10.57
C LYS A 96 -12.19 5.39 -11.07
N CYS A 97 -13.40 5.93 -10.99
CA CYS A 97 -13.71 7.29 -11.41
C CYS A 97 -13.04 8.35 -10.51
N GLU A 98 -12.97 8.11 -9.20
CA GLU A 98 -12.25 8.98 -8.24
C GLU A 98 -10.75 9.06 -8.53
N ILE A 99 -10.13 7.93 -8.82
CA ILE A 99 -8.71 7.89 -9.21
C ILE A 99 -8.53 8.58 -10.57
N ALA A 100 -9.40 8.32 -11.53
CA ALA A 100 -9.31 8.94 -12.85
C ALA A 100 -9.43 10.46 -12.77
N VAL A 101 -10.43 10.99 -12.05
CA VAL A 101 -10.60 12.46 -11.90
C VAL A 101 -9.41 13.10 -11.21
N ALA A 102 -8.79 12.40 -10.27
CA ALA A 102 -7.59 12.85 -9.55
C ALA A 102 -6.36 12.96 -10.47
N LEU A 103 -6.32 12.20 -11.55
CA LEU A 103 -5.20 12.12 -12.50
C LEU A 103 -5.38 12.96 -13.76
N LEU A 104 -6.57 13.51 -14.03
CA LEU A 104 -6.87 14.27 -15.25
C LEU A 104 -5.95 15.47 -15.49
N HIS A 105 -5.47 16.10 -14.42
CA HIS A 105 -4.57 17.25 -14.51
C HIS A 105 -3.09 16.89 -14.40
N ARG A 106 -2.76 15.58 -14.43
CA ARG A 106 -1.41 15.02 -14.36
C ARG A 106 -0.59 15.59 -13.18
N PRO A 107 -1.00 15.29 -11.94
CA PRO A 107 -0.29 15.76 -10.76
C PRO A 107 1.13 15.21 -10.70
N ARG A 108 2.06 15.97 -10.11
CA ARG A 108 3.42 15.50 -9.83
C ARG A 108 3.53 14.74 -8.51
N VAL A 109 2.59 14.98 -7.59
CA VAL A 109 2.49 14.24 -6.34
C VAL A 109 1.05 13.80 -6.14
N LEU A 110 0.87 12.50 -5.92
CA LEU A 110 -0.39 11.84 -5.65
C LEU A 110 -0.37 11.34 -4.20
N PHE A 111 -1.25 11.88 -3.38
CA PHE A 111 -1.50 11.37 -2.04
C PHE A 111 -2.71 10.42 -2.11
N LEU A 112 -2.50 9.18 -1.70
CA LEU A 112 -3.52 8.14 -1.65
C LEU A 112 -3.73 7.72 -0.19
N ASP A 113 -4.89 8.02 0.34
CA ASP A 113 -5.25 7.68 1.71
C ASP A 113 -6.26 6.54 1.70
N GLU A 114 -5.79 5.31 1.98
CA GLU A 114 -6.57 4.08 1.98
C GLU A 114 -7.37 3.85 0.66
N PRO A 115 -6.74 3.88 -0.53
CA PRO A 115 -7.48 3.91 -1.81
C PRO A 115 -8.20 2.60 -2.13
N THR A 116 -7.91 1.50 -1.45
CA THR A 116 -8.51 0.19 -1.71
C THR A 116 -9.47 -0.26 -0.61
N ILE A 117 -9.70 0.59 0.40
CA ILE A 117 -10.57 0.27 1.54
C ILE A 117 -12.00 -0.06 1.10
N GLY A 118 -12.52 -1.18 1.59
CA GLY A 118 -13.90 -1.62 1.31
C GLY A 118 -14.13 -2.17 -0.10
N LEU A 119 -13.08 -2.26 -0.94
CA LEU A 119 -13.18 -2.91 -2.26
C LEU A 119 -13.02 -4.42 -2.14
N ASP A 120 -13.66 -5.14 -3.07
CA ASP A 120 -13.41 -6.56 -3.22
C ASP A 120 -11.99 -6.85 -3.76
N VAL A 121 -11.50 -8.07 -3.54
CA VAL A 121 -10.13 -8.49 -3.88
C VAL A 121 -9.79 -8.28 -5.37
N THR A 122 -10.76 -8.49 -6.26
CA THR A 122 -10.57 -8.30 -7.71
C THR A 122 -10.37 -6.84 -8.04
N MET A 123 -11.18 -5.96 -7.46
CA MET A 123 -11.08 -4.52 -7.66
C MET A 123 -9.79 -3.95 -7.03
N GLN A 124 -9.41 -4.41 -5.83
CA GLN A 124 -8.14 -4.03 -5.22
C GLN A 124 -6.96 -4.36 -6.15
N ARG A 125 -6.91 -5.58 -6.71
CA ARG A 125 -5.86 -5.99 -7.66
C ARG A 125 -5.83 -5.10 -8.91
N ARG A 126 -7.00 -4.74 -9.46
CA ARG A 126 -7.10 -3.85 -10.62
C ARG A 126 -6.58 -2.44 -10.32
N ILE A 127 -6.95 -1.88 -9.18
CA ILE A 127 -6.49 -0.55 -8.76
C ILE A 127 -4.97 -0.57 -8.52
N ARG A 128 -4.43 -1.58 -7.85
CA ARG A 128 -2.98 -1.73 -7.67
C ARG A 128 -2.22 -1.80 -9.00
N ALA A 129 -2.66 -2.68 -9.89
CA ALA A 129 -2.03 -2.84 -11.20
C ALA A 129 -2.05 -1.53 -12.00
N PHE A 130 -3.19 -0.83 -11.98
CA PHE A 130 -3.32 0.47 -12.63
C PHE A 130 -2.37 1.52 -12.03
N LEU A 131 -2.31 1.65 -10.70
CA LEU A 131 -1.46 2.64 -10.03
C LEU A 131 0.03 2.36 -10.28
N ALA A 132 0.44 1.09 -10.25
CA ALA A 132 1.81 0.68 -10.56
C ALA A 132 2.20 1.07 -11.98
N GLU A 133 1.35 0.76 -12.96
CA GLU A 133 1.60 1.07 -14.36
C GLU A 133 1.57 2.58 -14.63
N TYR A 134 0.59 3.30 -14.06
CA TYR A 134 0.52 4.75 -14.18
C TYR A 134 1.78 5.43 -13.63
N ASN A 135 2.26 4.99 -12.46
CA ASN A 135 3.48 5.54 -11.86
C ASN A 135 4.72 5.27 -12.73
N ARG A 136 4.82 4.07 -13.29
CA ARG A 136 5.92 3.68 -14.19
C ARG A 136 5.98 4.55 -15.45
N VAL A 137 4.81 4.91 -16.01
CA VAL A 137 4.71 5.69 -17.26
C VAL A 137 4.89 7.19 -17.03
N HIS A 138 4.34 7.72 -15.92
CA HIS A 138 4.25 9.17 -15.69
C HIS A 138 5.23 9.73 -14.67
N ASP A 139 6.06 8.90 -14.02
CA ASP A 139 7.04 9.30 -13.00
C ASP A 139 6.42 10.21 -11.90
N THR A 140 5.22 9.85 -11.47
CA THR A 140 4.48 10.59 -10.44
C THR A 140 4.96 10.14 -9.06
N THR A 141 5.30 11.06 -8.17
CA THR A 141 5.59 10.70 -6.78
C THR A 141 4.29 10.30 -6.08
N VAL A 142 4.19 9.05 -5.64
CA VAL A 142 3.03 8.54 -4.90
C VAL A 142 3.37 8.40 -3.42
N LEU A 143 2.55 9.02 -2.57
CA LEU A 143 2.54 8.79 -1.13
C LEU A 143 1.27 8.05 -0.77
N LEU A 144 1.41 6.80 -0.35
CA LEU A 144 0.31 5.89 -0.03
C LEU A 144 0.23 5.68 1.48
N THR A 145 -0.97 5.76 2.05
CA THR A 145 -1.29 5.12 3.33
C THR A 145 -2.17 3.90 3.05
N SER A 146 -1.86 2.78 3.65
CA SER A 146 -2.68 1.57 3.60
C SER A 146 -2.43 0.70 4.82
N HIS A 147 -3.47 0.00 5.27
CA HIS A 147 -3.37 -1.09 6.24
C HIS A 147 -3.42 -2.46 5.53
N TYR A 148 -3.61 -2.49 4.21
CA TYR A 148 -3.50 -3.71 3.40
C TYR A 148 -2.06 -3.89 2.92
N MET A 149 -1.36 -4.88 3.45
CA MET A 149 0.04 -5.10 3.10
C MET A 149 0.24 -5.42 1.63
N ALA A 150 -0.71 -6.07 0.99
CA ALA A 150 -0.69 -6.29 -0.45
C ALA A 150 -0.61 -4.99 -1.30
N ASP A 151 -1.13 -3.85 -0.79
CA ASP A 151 -0.96 -2.54 -1.44
C ASP A 151 0.46 -2.04 -1.27
N VAL A 152 1.02 -2.19 -0.07
CA VAL A 152 2.38 -1.78 0.27
C VAL A 152 3.39 -2.57 -0.57
N GLU A 153 3.25 -3.89 -0.63
CA GLU A 153 4.13 -4.76 -1.43
C GLU A 153 4.10 -4.44 -2.93
N ALA A 154 2.89 -4.20 -3.45
CA ALA A 154 2.71 -3.97 -4.88
C ALA A 154 3.12 -2.56 -5.35
N LEU A 155 3.03 -1.55 -4.48
CA LEU A 155 3.16 -0.14 -4.86
C LEU A 155 4.35 0.58 -4.23
N CYS A 156 4.89 0.09 -3.11
CA CYS A 156 5.87 0.81 -2.32
C CYS A 156 7.24 0.16 -2.37
N SER A 157 8.25 0.85 -2.90
CA SER A 157 9.66 0.45 -2.77
C SER A 157 10.30 0.95 -1.46
N ARG A 158 9.72 2.01 -0.86
CA ARG A 158 10.17 2.62 0.40
C ARG A 158 8.99 2.75 1.35
N ILE A 159 9.24 2.49 2.63
CA ILE A 159 8.27 2.58 3.72
C ILE A 159 8.76 3.56 4.76
N VAL A 160 7.82 4.34 5.31
CA VAL A 160 8.01 5.14 6.51
C VAL A 160 7.04 4.63 7.57
N MET A 161 7.55 3.98 8.61
CA MET A 161 6.75 3.54 9.74
C MET A 161 6.71 4.61 10.82
N ILE A 162 5.52 4.94 11.29
CA ILE A 162 5.31 5.98 12.29
C ILE A 162 4.51 5.38 13.46
N ASP A 163 5.01 5.57 14.67
CA ASP A 163 4.31 5.22 15.91
C ASP A 163 4.42 6.35 16.93
N HIS A 164 3.31 6.67 17.60
CA HIS A 164 3.24 7.75 18.60
C HIS A 164 3.92 9.07 18.16
N GLY A 165 3.82 9.40 16.85
CA GLY A 165 4.39 10.62 16.28
C GLY A 165 5.90 10.56 16.04
N ARG A 166 6.55 9.40 16.18
CA ARG A 166 7.97 9.17 15.90
C ARG A 166 8.14 8.26 14.70
N ILE A 167 9.16 8.51 13.91
CA ILE A 167 9.55 7.62 12.81
C ILE A 167 10.33 6.44 13.42
N LEU A 168 9.79 5.23 13.29
CA LEU A 168 10.43 4.00 13.73
C LEU A 168 11.36 3.43 12.65
N PHE A 169 10.95 3.56 11.40
CA PHE A 169 11.71 3.07 10.26
C PHE A 169 11.47 3.99 9.05
N ASP A 170 12.51 4.22 8.30
CA ASP A 170 12.47 4.92 7.01
C ASP A 170 13.49 4.25 6.09
N GLY A 171 13.04 3.49 5.12
CA GLY A 171 13.93 2.73 4.24
C GLY A 171 13.20 1.85 3.24
N ALA A 172 13.95 1.01 2.53
CA ALA A 172 13.39 0.07 1.57
C ALA A 172 12.58 -1.03 2.28
N LEU A 173 11.46 -1.45 1.66
CA LEU A 173 10.64 -2.55 2.17
C LEU A 173 11.45 -3.82 2.42
N GLN A 174 12.35 -4.15 1.50
CA GLN A 174 13.23 -5.32 1.65
C GLN A 174 14.20 -5.21 2.84
N GLU A 175 14.59 -3.99 3.21
CA GLU A 175 15.46 -3.76 4.36
C GLU A 175 14.68 -3.95 5.67
N LEU A 176 13.41 -3.50 5.71
CA LEU A 176 12.51 -3.78 6.82
C LEU A 176 12.39 -5.30 7.05
N VAL A 177 12.08 -6.06 6.00
CA VAL A 177 11.96 -7.52 6.07
C VAL A 177 13.27 -8.17 6.55
N ARG A 178 14.43 -7.72 6.05
CA ARG A 178 15.73 -8.28 6.50
C ARG A 178 16.02 -8.00 7.97
N ARG A 179 15.64 -6.82 8.46
CA ARG A 179 15.92 -6.35 9.82
C ARG A 179 15.02 -6.98 10.87
N PHE A 180 13.74 -7.13 10.58
CA PHE A 180 12.71 -7.55 11.53
C PHE A 180 12.20 -8.97 11.30
N SER A 181 12.69 -9.66 10.29
CA SER A 181 12.37 -11.06 10.03
C SER A 181 13.66 -11.91 10.02
N PRO A 182 14.18 -12.32 11.17
CA PRO A 182 15.34 -13.18 11.26
C PRO A 182 15.06 -14.64 10.88
N HIS A 183 13.78 -15.00 10.68
CA HIS A 183 13.33 -16.36 10.40
C HIS A 183 12.77 -16.49 8.97
N LYS A 184 12.71 -17.72 8.49
CA LYS A 184 11.92 -18.17 7.34
C LYS A 184 10.76 -19.01 7.83
N THR A 185 9.69 -19.00 7.06
CA THR A 185 8.57 -19.92 7.25
C THR A 185 8.79 -21.13 6.34
N ILE A 186 8.81 -22.34 6.93
CA ILE A 186 8.76 -23.59 6.19
C ILE A 186 7.39 -24.19 6.37
N VAL A 187 6.65 -24.31 5.28
CA VAL A 187 5.40 -25.05 5.25
C VAL A 187 5.70 -26.43 4.70
N VAL A 188 5.48 -27.46 5.51
CA VAL A 188 5.71 -28.85 5.13
C VAL A 188 4.43 -29.64 5.21
N GLU A 189 4.16 -30.41 4.17
CA GLU A 189 3.07 -31.39 4.11
C GLU A 189 3.64 -32.80 4.12
N LEU A 190 3.12 -33.65 4.99
CA LEU A 190 3.62 -34.99 5.21
C LEU A 190 2.58 -36.03 4.74
N ASP A 191 3.06 -37.18 4.21
CA ASP A 191 2.18 -38.29 3.78
C ASP A 191 1.40 -38.94 4.94
N ARG A 192 1.84 -38.70 6.17
CA ARG A 192 1.20 -39.23 7.40
C ARG A 192 1.29 -38.20 8.50
N ASP A 193 0.34 -38.26 9.44
CA ASP A 193 0.39 -37.43 10.65
C ASP A 193 1.75 -37.63 11.34
N ALA A 194 2.44 -36.51 11.55
CA ALA A 194 3.83 -36.54 11.93
C ALA A 194 4.04 -36.68 13.42
N ALA A 195 5.19 -37.24 13.71
CA ALA A 195 5.93 -37.09 14.95
C ALA A 195 6.21 -35.59 15.25
N ASP A 196 6.68 -35.37 16.47
CA ASP A 196 7.13 -34.05 16.96
C ASP A 196 8.11 -33.37 16.00
N LEU A 197 7.71 -32.23 15.41
CA LEU A 197 8.53 -31.41 14.52
C LEU A 197 9.34 -30.34 15.27
N SER A 198 9.27 -30.27 16.58
CA SER A 198 9.96 -29.26 17.41
C SER A 198 11.48 -29.27 17.24
N SER A 199 12.08 -30.43 16.83
CA SER A 199 13.51 -30.55 16.56
C SER A 199 13.97 -29.87 15.27
N TYR A 200 13.04 -29.45 14.40
CA TYR A 200 13.31 -28.79 13.11
C TYR A 200 13.08 -27.27 13.16
N GLY A 201 12.33 -26.79 14.14
CA GLY A 201 12.03 -25.36 14.31
C GLY A 201 10.86 -25.14 15.24
N GLU A 202 10.48 -23.88 15.42
CA GLU A 202 9.29 -23.51 16.19
C GLU A 202 8.04 -23.82 15.36
N VAL A 203 7.18 -24.71 15.85
CA VAL A 203 5.91 -25.07 15.20
C VAL A 203 4.87 -24.00 15.52
N VAL A 204 4.48 -23.20 14.53
CA VAL A 204 3.50 -22.10 14.69
C VAL A 204 2.07 -22.50 14.32
N ALA A 205 1.92 -23.47 13.42
CA ALA A 205 0.63 -24.03 13.06
C ALA A 205 0.74 -25.51 12.67
N SER A 206 -0.32 -26.26 12.95
CA SER A 206 -0.40 -27.70 12.62
C SER A 206 -1.85 -28.04 12.29
N GLU A 207 -2.11 -28.39 11.04
CA GLU A 207 -3.43 -28.71 10.52
C GLU A 207 -3.38 -30.06 9.77
N GLY A 208 -3.65 -31.15 10.48
CA GLY A 208 -3.51 -32.50 9.93
C GLY A 208 -2.09 -32.79 9.47
N SER A 209 -1.90 -33.11 8.20
CA SER A 209 -0.60 -33.38 7.58
C SER A 209 0.23 -32.13 7.26
N ARG A 210 -0.37 -30.93 7.37
CA ARG A 210 0.29 -29.67 7.03
C ARG A 210 0.78 -28.96 8.29
N HIS A 211 2.07 -28.66 8.32
CA HIS A 211 2.75 -28.02 9.44
C HIS A 211 3.49 -26.76 8.97
N THR A 212 3.48 -25.71 9.81
CA THR A 212 4.20 -24.46 9.55
C THR A 212 5.23 -24.27 10.64
N LEU A 213 6.48 -24.12 10.21
CA LEU A 213 7.65 -23.97 11.09
C LEU A 213 8.29 -22.60 10.88
N LEU A 214 8.69 -21.92 11.97
CA LEU A 214 9.63 -20.81 11.92
C LEU A 214 11.05 -21.32 12.15
N VAL A 215 11.94 -21.00 11.21
CA VAL A 215 13.33 -21.47 11.22
C VAL A 215 14.25 -20.26 10.99
N PRO A 216 15.35 -20.10 11.78
CA PRO A 216 16.31 -19.04 11.52
C PRO A 216 16.83 -19.09 10.08
N LYS A 217 16.97 -17.92 9.44
CA LYS A 217 17.39 -17.82 8.01
C LYS A 217 18.71 -18.57 7.76
N ALA A 218 19.64 -18.51 8.72
CA ALA A 218 20.93 -19.19 8.60
C ALA A 218 20.80 -20.72 8.57
N ASP A 219 19.83 -21.28 9.29
CA ASP A 219 19.64 -22.72 9.48
C ASP A 219 18.68 -23.32 8.45
N THR A 220 17.92 -22.47 7.73
CA THR A 220 16.88 -22.90 6.76
C THR A 220 17.38 -23.96 5.76
N PRO A 221 18.57 -23.82 5.11
CA PRO A 221 19.03 -24.83 4.15
C PRO A 221 19.26 -26.21 4.80
N GLN A 222 19.83 -26.23 6.00
CA GLN A 222 20.14 -27.47 6.73
C GLN A 222 18.85 -28.12 7.25
N VAL A 223 17.91 -27.31 7.81
CA VAL A 223 16.63 -27.81 8.31
C VAL A 223 15.80 -28.37 7.16
N THR A 224 15.75 -27.67 6.01
CA THR A 224 15.05 -28.15 4.82
C THR A 224 15.61 -29.50 4.33
N ALA A 225 16.92 -29.64 4.27
CA ALA A 225 17.55 -30.89 3.88
C ALA A 225 17.25 -32.05 4.86
N ARG A 226 17.23 -31.76 6.17
CA ARG A 226 16.87 -32.75 7.19
C ARG A 226 15.39 -33.14 7.09
N LEU A 227 14.47 -32.18 6.92
CA LEU A 227 13.03 -32.48 6.74
C LEU A 227 12.81 -33.43 5.57
N LEU A 228 13.45 -33.16 4.42
CA LEU A 228 13.33 -33.99 3.22
C LEU A 228 14.01 -35.36 3.35
N GLY A 229 15.04 -35.48 4.19
CA GLY A 229 15.77 -36.73 4.40
C GLY A 229 15.15 -37.64 5.47
N ASP A 230 14.58 -37.06 6.52
CA ASP A 230 14.16 -37.78 7.72
C ASP A 230 12.65 -38.09 7.70
N LEU A 231 11.85 -37.37 6.92
CA LEU A 231 10.38 -37.45 6.95
C LEU A 231 9.79 -37.73 5.57
N PRO A 232 8.61 -38.38 5.51
CA PRO A 232 7.88 -38.62 4.27
C PRO A 232 7.17 -37.32 3.83
N VAL A 233 7.92 -36.40 3.25
CA VAL A 233 7.44 -35.10 2.79
C VAL A 233 6.77 -35.25 1.42
N SER A 234 5.50 -34.85 1.31
CA SER A 234 4.76 -34.76 0.05
C SER A 234 4.93 -33.41 -0.65
N ASP A 235 4.99 -32.32 0.14
CA ASP A 235 5.24 -30.99 -0.37
C ASP A 235 6.01 -30.15 0.67
N LEU A 236 6.86 -29.21 0.18
CA LEU A 236 7.61 -28.31 1.03
C LEU A 236 7.79 -26.95 0.35
N THR A 237 7.37 -25.91 1.05
CA THR A 237 7.56 -24.53 0.63
C THR A 237 8.38 -23.77 1.65
N VAL A 238 9.35 -22.97 1.17
CA VAL A 238 10.15 -22.08 2.01
C VAL A 238 9.90 -20.64 1.56
N GLU A 239 9.38 -19.83 2.44
CA GLU A 239 9.01 -18.44 2.14
C GLU A 239 9.45 -17.47 3.26
N ASP A 240 9.48 -16.19 2.95
CA ASP A 240 9.59 -15.18 4.00
C ASP A 240 8.26 -15.11 4.76
N PRO A 241 8.27 -14.80 6.07
CA PRO A 241 7.04 -14.62 6.81
C PRO A 241 6.20 -13.50 6.19
N PRO A 242 4.87 -13.54 6.34
CA PRO A 242 3.98 -12.48 5.92
C PRO A 242 4.49 -11.11 6.37
N ILE A 243 4.36 -10.11 5.53
CA ILE A 243 4.86 -8.76 5.86
C ILE A 243 4.11 -8.14 7.04
N GLU A 244 2.87 -8.57 7.24
CA GLU A 244 2.05 -8.25 8.41
C GLU A 244 2.79 -8.60 9.70
N ASP A 245 3.30 -9.82 9.81
CA ASP A 245 4.03 -10.33 10.98
C ASP A 245 5.33 -9.55 11.19
N VAL A 246 6.02 -9.21 10.09
CA VAL A 246 7.25 -8.41 10.13
C VAL A 246 6.99 -7.01 10.68
N ILE A 247 5.88 -6.39 10.27
CA ILE A 247 5.47 -5.07 10.72
C ILE A 247 5.04 -5.12 12.19
N GLU A 248 4.28 -6.14 12.61
CA GLU A 248 3.91 -6.33 14.01
C GLU A 248 5.15 -6.50 14.91
N GLN A 249 6.12 -7.30 14.47
CA GLN A 249 7.38 -7.46 15.18
C GLN A 249 8.19 -6.15 15.26
N ALA A 250 8.19 -5.36 14.17
CA ALA A 250 8.85 -4.06 14.17
C ALA A 250 8.23 -3.08 15.17
N PHE A 251 6.89 -3.06 15.28
CA PHE A 251 6.18 -2.26 16.29
C PHE A 251 6.45 -2.78 17.70
N ALA A 252 6.38 -4.09 17.94
CA ALA A 252 6.64 -4.71 19.24
C ALA A 252 8.10 -4.46 19.71
N GLY A 253 9.08 -4.59 18.80
CA GLY A 253 10.50 -4.32 19.09
C GLY A 253 10.77 -2.84 19.40
N ALA A 254 10.05 -1.92 18.75
CA ALA A 254 10.15 -0.50 19.03
C ALA A 254 9.57 -0.14 20.42
N LEU A 255 8.47 -0.77 20.84
CA LEU A 255 7.88 -0.61 22.16
C LEU A 255 8.84 -1.12 23.27
N ALA A 256 9.50 -2.26 23.05
CA ALA A 256 10.48 -2.79 23.99
C ALA A 256 11.73 -1.90 24.12
N GLY A 257 12.12 -1.16 23.07
CA GLY A 257 13.23 -0.21 23.09
C GLY A 257 12.88 1.14 23.75
N VAL A 258 11.62 1.53 23.75
CA VAL A 258 11.16 2.81 24.34
C VAL A 258 11.08 2.74 25.88
N ASP A 259 10.86 1.56 26.44
CA ASP A 259 10.87 1.37 27.90
C ASP A 259 12.28 1.37 28.52
N ALA A 260 13.33 1.32 27.67
CA ALA A 260 14.72 1.29 28.13
C ALA A 260 15.39 2.70 28.23
N GLU A 261 14.78 3.77 27.74
CA GLU A 261 15.31 5.13 27.94
C GLU A 261 14.62 5.81 29.12
N PRO A 262 15.39 6.31 30.13
CA PRO A 262 14.82 7.04 31.24
C PRO A 262 14.18 8.35 30.74
N ARG A 263 12.95 8.59 31.20
CA ARG A 263 12.23 9.85 30.97
C ARG A 263 12.94 10.97 31.71
N ASP A 264 13.94 11.57 31.09
CA ASP A 264 14.40 12.90 31.52
C ASP A 264 13.39 13.94 31.01
N ARG A 265 12.63 14.46 31.94
CA ARG A 265 11.87 15.71 31.77
C ARG A 265 12.75 16.85 32.29
N PRO A 266 12.75 18.01 31.66
CA PRO A 266 12.53 19.25 32.38
C PRO A 266 11.10 19.74 32.31
#